data_1332e67345b8a37a87739767fa02c2c3
#
_entry.id   1332e67345b8a37a87739767fa02c2c3
#
_cell.length_a   1.000
_cell.length_b   1.000
_cell.length_c   1.000
_cell.angle_alpha   90.00
_cell.angle_beta   90.00
_cell.angle_gamma   90.00
#
_symmetry.space_group_name_H-M   'P 1'
#
loop_
_entity.id
_entity.type
_entity.pdbx_description
1 polymer ?
#
loop_
_entity_poly.entity_id
_entity_poly.type
_entity_poly.pdbx_seq_one_letter_code
_entity_poly.pdbx_strand_id
1 'polypeptide(L)'
;MSPDALLEELRRPSPPVVLDVRSGAEFRSGHVPGARHLPFWLAPFRASTAAPRGSRLVVYCGHGPRAQFAAAALRRAGFTDVRLLDGHWTRWRRAAHPVER
;
A
#
# COMPACT_ATOMS: atom_id res chain seq x y z
N MET A 1 8.82 5.69 -0.88
CA MET A 1 8.90 5.90 0.59
C MET A 1 9.60 4.73 1.24
N SER A 2 10.56 4.98 2.11
CA SER A 2 11.27 3.91 2.80
C SER A 2 10.38 3.25 3.89
N PRO A 3 10.67 1.99 4.27
CA PRO A 3 9.95 1.35 5.39
C PRO A 3 10.02 2.16 6.68
N ASP A 4 11.17 2.73 7.00
CA ASP A 4 11.34 3.55 8.21
C ASP A 4 10.49 4.81 8.15
N ALA A 5 10.45 5.46 6.99
CA ALA A 5 9.62 6.65 6.80
C ALA A 5 8.13 6.32 6.94
N LEU A 6 7.69 5.20 6.37
CA LEU A 6 6.30 4.78 6.50
C LEU A 6 5.95 4.47 7.95
N LEU A 7 6.82 3.75 8.66
CA LEU A 7 6.58 3.44 10.08
C LEU A 7 6.40 4.72 10.90
N GLU A 8 7.24 5.73 10.64
CA GLU A 8 7.12 7.03 11.29
C GLU A 8 5.79 7.71 10.96
N GLU A 9 5.41 7.71 9.68
CA GLU A 9 4.16 8.32 9.21
C GLU A 9 2.92 7.65 9.83
N LEU A 10 2.97 6.33 10.05
CA LEU A 10 1.86 5.59 10.65
C LEU A 10 1.60 5.99 12.10
N ARG A 11 2.58 6.59 12.76
CA ARG A 11 2.47 7.04 14.15
C ARG A 11 1.92 8.46 14.28
N ARG A 12 1.75 9.18 13.18
CA ARG A 12 1.26 10.56 13.17
C ARG A 12 -0.26 10.61 13.19
N PRO A 13 -0.85 11.76 13.58
CA PRO A 13 -2.31 11.89 13.62
C PRO A 13 -3.02 11.69 12.30
N SER A 14 -2.37 12.01 11.17
CA SER A 14 -2.96 11.86 9.83
C SER A 14 -2.06 11.00 8.95
N PRO A 15 -2.04 9.68 9.19
CA PRO A 15 -1.18 8.79 8.41
C PRO A 15 -1.71 8.65 6.98
N PRO A 16 -0.84 8.27 6.02
CA PRO A 16 -1.30 7.95 4.68
C PRO A 16 -2.17 6.69 4.69
N VAL A 17 -2.99 6.53 3.67
CA VAL A 17 -3.70 5.28 3.44
C VAL A 17 -2.74 4.29 2.79
N VAL A 18 -2.54 3.15 3.42
CA VAL A 18 -1.65 2.11 2.89
C VAL A 18 -2.49 1.03 2.21
N LEU A 19 -2.15 0.70 0.98
CA LEU A 19 -2.85 -0.29 0.18
C LEU A 19 -1.94 -1.48 -0.11
N ASP A 20 -2.34 -2.64 0.38
CA ASP A 20 -1.71 -3.91 0.06
C ASP A 20 -2.39 -4.48 -1.16
N VAL A 21 -1.65 -4.63 -2.26
CA VAL A 21 -2.22 -5.09 -3.53
C VAL A 21 -1.86 -6.53 -3.87
N ARG A 22 -1.39 -7.27 -2.86
CA ARG A 22 -1.10 -8.70 -3.00
C ARG A 22 -2.40 -9.52 -2.96
N SER A 23 -2.29 -10.83 -3.04
CA SER A 23 -3.44 -11.72 -2.92
C SER A 23 -4.03 -11.69 -1.51
N GLY A 24 -5.28 -12.17 -1.37
CA GLY A 24 -5.93 -12.27 -0.07
C GLY A 24 -5.17 -13.16 0.90
N ALA A 25 -4.62 -14.29 0.43
CA ALA A 25 -3.84 -15.19 1.28
C ALA A 25 -2.58 -14.52 1.81
N GLU A 26 -1.87 -13.78 0.95
CA GLU A 26 -0.69 -13.02 1.37
C GLU A 26 -1.06 -11.96 2.41
N PHE A 27 -2.12 -11.19 2.16
CA PHE A 27 -2.58 -10.16 3.08
C PHE A 27 -2.93 -10.74 4.46
N ARG A 28 -3.67 -11.85 4.48
CA ARG A 28 -4.08 -12.48 5.74
C ARG A 28 -2.90 -13.09 6.51
N SER A 29 -1.84 -13.49 5.83
CA SER A 29 -0.66 -14.04 6.49
C SER A 29 0.19 -12.99 7.19
N GLY A 30 0.01 -11.73 6.83
CA GLY A 30 0.69 -10.59 7.45
C GLY A 30 0.75 -9.41 6.52
N HIS A 31 0.53 -8.21 7.06
CA HIS A 31 0.56 -6.97 6.28
C HIS A 31 0.99 -5.81 7.17
N VAL A 32 1.28 -4.68 6.55
CA VAL A 32 1.58 -3.44 7.26
C VAL A 32 0.40 -3.05 8.14
N PRO A 33 0.60 -2.69 9.41
CA PRO A 33 -0.50 -2.33 10.31
C PRO A 33 -1.40 -1.24 9.72
N GLY A 34 -2.72 -1.48 9.75
CA GLY A 34 -3.70 -0.55 9.20
C GLY A 34 -3.84 -0.57 7.70
N ALA A 35 -3.09 -1.38 6.98
CA ALA A 35 -3.20 -1.48 5.53
C ALA A 35 -4.57 -2.00 5.12
N ARG A 36 -5.11 -1.43 4.04
CA ARG A 36 -6.32 -1.91 3.39
C ARG A 36 -5.94 -2.84 2.25
N HIS A 37 -6.76 -3.84 2.00
CA HIS A 37 -6.50 -4.80 0.94
C HIS A 37 -7.21 -4.39 -0.36
N LEU A 38 -6.42 -4.18 -1.41
CA LEU A 38 -6.92 -3.93 -2.77
C LEU A 38 -6.11 -4.81 -3.72
N PRO A 39 -6.54 -6.05 -4.02
CA PRO A 39 -5.81 -6.92 -4.93
C PRO A 39 -5.53 -6.20 -6.25
N PHE A 40 -4.31 -6.35 -6.78
CA PHE A 40 -3.90 -5.54 -7.94
C PHE A 40 -4.81 -5.71 -9.16
N TRP A 41 -5.36 -6.91 -9.37
CA TRP A 41 -6.24 -7.16 -10.53
C TRP A 41 -7.60 -6.45 -10.40
N LEU A 42 -7.99 -6.04 -9.20
CA LEU A 42 -9.21 -5.29 -8.97
C LEU A 42 -8.98 -3.77 -9.01
N ALA A 43 -7.73 -3.32 -8.98
CA ALA A 43 -7.41 -1.90 -8.93
C ALA A 43 -8.05 -1.11 -10.10
N PRO A 44 -8.03 -1.57 -11.36
CA PRO A 44 -8.68 -0.83 -12.44
C PRO A 44 -10.17 -0.60 -12.24
N PHE A 45 -10.83 -1.46 -11.46
CA PHE A 45 -12.29 -1.41 -11.24
C PHE A 45 -12.67 -0.74 -9.94
N ARG A 46 -11.76 -0.68 -8.97
CA ARG A 46 -12.04 -0.19 -7.62
C ARG A 46 -11.18 0.98 -7.18
N ALA A 47 -10.30 1.47 -8.05
CA ALA A 47 -9.38 2.54 -7.68
C ALA A 47 -10.10 3.80 -7.19
N SER A 48 -11.21 4.18 -7.83
CA SER A 48 -11.93 5.41 -7.50
C SER A 48 -12.54 5.39 -6.09
N THR A 49 -12.74 4.21 -5.50
CA THR A 49 -13.33 4.06 -4.15
C THR A 49 -12.35 3.49 -3.14
N ALA A 50 -11.06 3.36 -3.51
CA ALA A 50 -10.04 2.78 -2.65
C ALA A 50 -9.77 3.60 -1.39
N ALA A 51 -9.95 4.92 -1.47
CA ALA A 51 -9.74 5.84 -0.38
C ALA A 51 -10.48 7.15 -0.68
N PRO A 52 -10.67 8.02 0.31
CA PRO A 52 -11.23 9.35 0.06
C PRO A 52 -10.36 10.12 -0.95
N ARG A 53 -11.00 10.95 -1.79
CA ARG A 53 -10.27 11.78 -2.74
C ARG A 53 -9.30 12.69 -2.02
N GLY A 54 -8.13 12.90 -2.63
CA GLY A 54 -7.08 13.71 -2.04
C GLY A 54 -6.23 13.01 -1.00
N SER A 55 -6.51 11.73 -0.73
CA SER A 55 -5.70 10.94 0.20
C SER A 55 -4.27 10.78 -0.30
N ARG A 56 -3.34 10.76 0.66
CA ARG A 56 -1.97 10.31 0.37
C ARG A 56 -1.98 8.79 0.41
N LEU A 57 -1.51 8.16 -0.66
CA LEU A 57 -1.51 6.70 -0.77
C LEU A 57 -0.10 6.15 -0.79
N VAL A 58 0.10 5.07 -0.05
CA VAL A 58 1.32 4.25 -0.14
C VAL A 58 0.90 2.85 -0.54
N VAL A 59 1.43 2.36 -1.64
CA VAL A 59 1.04 1.09 -2.25
C VAL A 59 2.20 0.12 -2.19
N TYR A 60 1.94 -1.12 -1.85
CA TYR A 60 2.98 -2.14 -1.89
C TYR A 60 2.45 -3.51 -2.31
N CYS A 61 3.35 -4.31 -2.86
CA CYS A 61 3.13 -5.74 -3.10
C CYS A 61 4.30 -6.53 -2.51
N GLY A 62 4.60 -7.71 -3.03
CA GLY A 62 5.75 -8.48 -2.56
C GLY A 62 7.07 -7.87 -2.99
N HIS A 63 7.22 -7.58 -4.29
CA HIS A 63 8.49 -7.17 -4.92
C HIS A 63 8.41 -5.94 -5.83
N GLY A 64 7.22 -5.49 -6.26
CA GLY A 64 7.08 -4.26 -7.06
C GLY A 64 6.11 -4.28 -8.23
N PRO A 65 6.14 -5.28 -9.14
CA PRO A 65 5.35 -5.19 -10.38
C PRO A 65 3.84 -5.03 -10.18
N ARG A 66 3.26 -5.77 -9.25
CA ARG A 66 1.81 -5.67 -8.96
C ARG A 66 1.46 -4.28 -8.41
N ALA A 67 2.33 -3.72 -7.58
CA ALA A 67 2.11 -2.38 -7.02
C ALA A 67 2.24 -1.29 -8.09
N GLN A 68 3.16 -1.43 -9.03
CA GLN A 68 3.29 -0.48 -10.13
C GLN A 68 2.04 -0.47 -10.98
N PHE A 69 1.47 -1.63 -11.28
CA PHE A 69 0.22 -1.76 -12.02
C PHE A 69 -0.93 -1.06 -11.27
N ALA A 70 -1.07 -1.36 -9.98
CA ALA A 70 -2.12 -0.76 -9.16
C ALA A 70 -1.94 0.76 -9.02
N ALA A 71 -0.71 1.24 -8.84
CA ALA A 71 -0.43 2.67 -8.75
C ALA A 71 -0.85 3.41 -10.01
N ALA A 72 -0.63 2.82 -11.19
CA ALA A 72 -1.07 3.42 -12.45
C ALA A 72 -2.59 3.56 -12.49
N ALA A 73 -3.33 2.53 -12.04
CA ALA A 73 -4.79 2.59 -11.98
C ALA A 73 -5.27 3.66 -11.00
N LEU A 74 -4.62 3.79 -9.84
CA LEU A 74 -4.96 4.81 -8.85
C LEU A 74 -4.73 6.23 -9.38
N ARG A 75 -3.62 6.44 -10.08
CA ARG A 75 -3.34 7.73 -10.71
C ARG A 75 -4.36 8.08 -11.78
N ARG A 76 -4.77 7.11 -12.59
CA ARG A 76 -5.83 7.30 -13.58
C ARG A 76 -7.16 7.64 -12.94
N ALA A 77 -7.43 7.12 -11.75
CA ALA A 77 -8.65 7.43 -11.01
C ALA A 77 -8.63 8.81 -10.35
N GLY A 78 -7.52 9.53 -10.42
CA GLY A 78 -7.42 10.91 -9.96
C GLY A 78 -6.61 11.12 -8.67
N PHE A 79 -6.03 10.07 -8.09
CA PHE A 79 -5.14 10.24 -6.95
C PHE A 79 -3.81 10.82 -7.43
N THR A 80 -3.39 11.92 -6.82
CA THR A 80 -2.17 12.63 -7.24
C THR A 80 -0.97 12.32 -6.36
N ASP A 81 -1.17 11.84 -5.14
CA ASP A 81 -0.09 11.47 -4.22
C ASP A 81 -0.09 9.96 -4.02
N VAL A 82 0.49 9.26 -4.96
CA VAL A 82 0.60 7.79 -4.93
C VAL A 82 2.07 7.42 -4.89
N ARG A 83 2.52 6.85 -3.80
CA ARG A 83 3.90 6.43 -3.59
C ARG A 83 3.98 4.92 -3.43
N LEU A 84 5.11 4.36 -3.84
CA LEU A 84 5.40 2.94 -3.61
C LEU A 84 6.24 2.81 -2.33
N LEU A 85 6.00 1.73 -1.60
CA LEU A 85 6.86 1.36 -0.47
C LEU A 85 8.15 0.76 -1.05
N ASP A 86 9.29 1.36 -0.74
CA ASP A 86 10.59 0.90 -1.25
C ASP A 86 10.89 -0.51 -0.76
N GLY A 87 11.21 -1.40 -1.70
CA GLY A 87 11.47 -2.80 -1.41
C GLY A 87 10.24 -3.60 -1.00
N HIS A 88 9.08 -2.97 -0.95
CA HIS A 88 7.78 -3.60 -0.73
C HIS A 88 7.73 -4.46 0.54
N TRP A 89 6.90 -5.49 0.56
CA TRP A 89 6.72 -6.34 1.73
C TRP A 89 8.00 -7.04 2.17
N THR A 90 8.81 -7.49 1.22
CA THR A 90 10.07 -8.16 1.51
C THR A 90 10.98 -7.30 2.38
N ARG A 91 11.13 -6.03 2.04
CA ARG A 91 11.99 -5.11 2.81
C ARG A 91 11.38 -4.75 4.16
N TRP A 92 10.06 -4.58 4.22
CA TRP A 92 9.35 -4.34 5.49
C TRP A 92 9.61 -5.46 6.48
N ARG A 93 9.50 -6.70 6.02
CA ARG A 93 9.76 -7.89 6.84
C ARG A 93 11.21 -7.99 7.28
N ARG A 94 12.14 -7.72 6.39
CA ARG A 94 13.58 -7.76 6.70
C ARG A 94 13.95 -6.73 7.75
N ALA A 95 13.30 -5.59 7.77
CA ALA A 95 13.52 -4.54 8.76
C ALA A 95 12.90 -4.89 10.13
N ALA A 96 12.19 -6.02 10.22
CA ALA A 96 11.50 -6.44 11.44
C ALA A 96 10.51 -5.41 11.97
N HIS A 97 9.89 -4.65 11.07
CA HIS A 97 8.84 -3.70 11.43
C HIS A 97 7.55 -4.44 11.83
N PRO A 98 6.63 -3.76 12.55
CA PRO A 98 5.37 -4.38 12.99
C PRO A 98 4.57 -5.01 11.86
N VAL A 99 3.91 -6.11 12.16
CA VAL A 99 3.08 -6.87 11.24
C VAL A 99 1.71 -7.09 11.88
N GLU A 100 0.67 -6.81 11.12
CA GLU A 100 -0.72 -7.07 11.50
C GLU A 100 -1.24 -8.28 10.73
N ARG A 101 -2.11 -9.05 11.35
CA ARG A 101 -2.75 -10.21 10.72
C ARG A 101 -4.25 -10.15 10.86
#